data_769d2a03ebb3323ed226353bd2728e3a
#
_entry.id   769d2a03ebb3323ed226353bd2728e3a
#
_cell.length_a   1.000
_cell.length_b   1.000
_cell.length_c   1.000
_cell.angle_alpha   90.00
_cell.angle_beta   90.00
_cell.angle_gamma   90.00
#
_symmetry.space_group_name_H-M   'P 1'
#
loop_
_entity.id
_entity.type
_entity.pdbx_description
1 polymer ?
#
loop_
_entity_poly.entity_id
_entity_poly.type
_entity_poly.pdbx_seq_one_letter_code
_entity_poly.pdbx_strand_id
1 'polypeptide(L)'
;MGHVPEWRHYERQIYERLKRGVAADATVTFDKGGRLKRVGKYSKTPRQVDVLVRGKFAGLPRELDLIVDCKHWSKLVDVPEVDSFIGFLLDVHVGNGLLVTSKGFTPAAQRRAENQGTPVVTVDVVKFDRLAVWRPWQPTIAWTIGTDTATFTKTRDGETITETVPLGVARDLYREMYGRELE
;
A
#
# COMPACT_ATOMS: atom_id res chain seq x y z
N MET A 1 -19.56 4.14 30.74
CA MET A 1 -18.62 3.59 29.75
C MET A 1 -19.11 3.97 28.37
N GLY A 2 -18.37 4.77 27.62
CA GLY A 2 -18.78 5.20 26.29
C GLY A 2 -18.76 4.02 25.31
N HIS A 3 -19.80 3.90 24.52
CA HIS A 3 -19.91 2.89 23.45
C HIS A 3 -18.80 3.12 22.41
N VAL A 4 -17.89 2.15 22.25
CA VAL A 4 -16.89 2.18 21.18
C VAL A 4 -17.61 1.86 19.86
N PRO A 5 -17.54 2.72 18.84
CA PRO A 5 -18.18 2.47 17.56
C PRO A 5 -17.69 1.17 16.92
N GLU A 6 -18.56 0.47 16.23
CA GLU A 6 -18.28 -0.85 15.61
C GLU A 6 -17.13 -0.80 14.61
N TRP A 7 -17.02 0.28 13.84
CA TRP A 7 -15.92 0.49 12.88
C TRP A 7 -14.53 0.57 13.58
N ARG A 8 -14.45 1.15 14.80
CA ARG A 8 -13.20 1.17 15.58
C ARG A 8 -12.82 -0.21 16.08
N HIS A 9 -13.81 -1.03 16.43
CA HIS A 9 -13.57 -2.42 16.78
C HIS A 9 -13.00 -3.20 15.60
N TYR A 10 -13.54 -2.96 14.42
CA TYR A 10 -13.06 -3.55 13.16
C TYR A 10 -11.62 -3.16 12.84
N GLU A 11 -11.28 -1.86 12.89
CA GLU A 11 -9.90 -1.38 12.71
C GLU A 11 -8.93 -2.05 13.70
N ARG A 12 -9.32 -2.16 14.95
CA ARG A 12 -8.51 -2.82 15.98
C ARG A 12 -8.31 -4.30 15.70
N GLN A 13 -9.30 -5.01 15.20
CA GLN A 13 -9.16 -6.41 14.80
C GLN A 13 -8.16 -6.57 13.63
N ILE A 14 -8.17 -5.65 12.66
CA ILE A 14 -7.19 -5.62 11.56
C ILE A 14 -5.79 -5.40 12.12
N TYR A 15 -5.61 -4.39 12.96
CA TYR A 15 -4.33 -4.12 13.63
C TYR A 15 -3.78 -5.36 14.35
N GLU A 16 -4.59 -6.02 15.18
CA GLU A 16 -4.16 -7.22 15.94
C GLU A 16 -3.80 -8.40 15.01
N ARG A 17 -4.46 -8.55 13.87
CA ARG A 17 -4.12 -9.57 12.88
C ARG A 17 -2.82 -9.25 12.17
N LEU A 18 -2.64 -8.02 11.74
CA LEU A 18 -1.39 -7.56 11.10
C LEU A 18 -0.21 -7.71 12.05
N LYS A 19 -0.36 -7.29 13.31
CA LYS A 19 0.70 -7.42 14.32
C LYS A 19 1.18 -8.85 14.53
N ARG A 20 0.30 -9.84 14.38
CA ARG A 20 0.66 -11.26 14.47
C ARG A 20 1.25 -11.83 13.18
N GLY A 21 0.96 -11.22 12.04
CA GLY A 21 1.34 -11.71 10.71
C GLY A 21 2.59 -11.08 10.11
N VAL A 22 3.06 -9.94 10.66
CA VAL A 22 4.28 -9.27 10.17
C VAL A 22 5.55 -9.85 10.80
N ALA A 23 6.69 -9.59 10.15
CA ALA A 23 7.99 -9.99 10.67
C ALA A 23 8.27 -9.36 12.04
N ALA A 24 9.13 -10.00 12.85
CA ALA A 24 9.42 -9.58 14.22
C ALA A 24 10.08 -8.19 14.33
N ASP A 25 10.73 -7.74 13.27
CA ASP A 25 11.36 -6.42 13.16
C ASP A 25 10.43 -5.33 12.61
N ALA A 26 9.20 -5.69 12.21
CA ALA A 26 8.22 -4.71 11.75
C ALA A 26 7.42 -4.10 12.90
N THR A 27 7.19 -2.80 12.81
CA THR A 27 6.36 -2.04 13.75
C THR A 27 4.97 -1.84 13.16
N VAL A 28 3.93 -2.20 13.92
CA VAL A 28 2.54 -1.94 13.56
C VAL A 28 1.97 -0.89 14.50
N THR A 29 1.52 0.22 13.95
CA THR A 29 0.93 1.34 14.70
C THR A 29 -0.55 1.47 14.36
N PHE A 30 -1.38 1.61 15.35
CA PHE A 30 -2.83 1.76 15.23
C PHE A 30 -3.27 3.17 15.60
N ASP A 31 -4.23 3.72 14.87
CA ASP A 31 -4.80 5.03 15.19
C ASP A 31 -5.65 4.99 16.47
N LYS A 32 -5.14 5.64 17.50
CA LYS A 32 -5.86 5.81 18.79
C LYS A 32 -6.54 7.18 18.85
N GLY A 33 -7.59 7.37 18.07
CA GLY A 33 -8.42 8.57 18.16
C GLY A 33 -8.05 9.71 17.22
N GLY A 34 -7.72 9.42 15.96
CA GLY A 34 -7.41 10.41 14.93
C GLY A 34 -6.04 11.05 15.08
N ARG A 35 -5.10 10.39 15.79
CA ARG A 35 -3.75 10.91 16.05
C ARG A 35 -2.71 10.41 15.07
N LEU A 36 -2.94 9.25 14.43
CA LEU A 36 -2.04 8.73 13.43
C LEU A 36 -2.30 9.46 12.11
N LYS A 37 -1.41 10.37 11.76
CA LYS A 37 -1.56 11.22 10.59
C LYS A 37 -0.29 11.25 9.74
N ARG A 38 -0.47 11.43 8.44
CA ARG A 38 0.57 11.78 7.48
C ARG A 38 0.24 13.12 6.84
N VAL A 39 1.24 13.98 6.71
CA VAL A 39 1.04 15.25 6.00
C VAL A 39 1.22 15.01 4.51
N GLY A 40 0.21 15.36 3.74
CA GLY A 40 0.27 15.27 2.27
C GLY A 40 1.33 16.21 1.70
N LYS A 41 2.13 15.71 0.76
CA LYS A 41 3.16 16.51 0.09
C LYS A 41 2.55 17.60 -0.80
N TYR A 42 1.48 17.25 -1.49
CA TYR A 42 0.79 18.17 -2.41
C TYR A 42 -0.31 18.93 -1.71
N SER A 43 -1.18 18.25 -0.97
CA SER A 43 -2.29 18.87 -0.26
C SER A 43 -1.87 19.74 0.94
N LYS A 44 -0.67 19.51 1.49
CA LYS A 44 -0.16 20.13 2.73
C LYS A 44 -1.08 19.93 3.95
N THR A 45 -2.01 19.00 3.87
CA THR A 45 -2.98 18.73 4.94
C THR A 45 -2.65 17.42 5.67
N PRO A 46 -2.91 17.33 7.00
CA PRO A 46 -2.80 16.09 7.73
C PRO A 46 -3.89 15.11 7.28
N ARG A 47 -3.49 13.93 6.83
CA ARG A 47 -4.37 12.83 6.41
C ARG A 47 -4.34 11.73 7.47
N GLN A 48 -5.51 11.27 7.89
CA GLN A 48 -5.63 10.18 8.86
C GLN A 48 -5.19 8.85 8.24
N VAL A 49 -4.56 8.01 9.06
CA VAL A 49 -4.14 6.65 8.73
C VAL A 49 -4.73 5.71 9.78
N ASP A 50 -5.43 4.66 9.37
CA ASP A 50 -6.05 3.72 10.33
C ASP A 50 -4.99 2.81 10.95
N VAL A 51 -4.15 2.17 10.12
CA VAL A 51 -3.02 1.36 10.58
C VAL A 51 -1.80 1.64 9.69
N LEU A 52 -0.65 1.78 10.33
CA LEU A 52 0.65 1.92 9.65
C LEU A 52 1.53 0.73 10.03
N VAL A 53 2.04 0.03 9.04
CA VAL A 53 3.07 -0.99 9.22
C VAL A 53 4.38 -0.44 8.66
N ARG A 54 5.42 -0.45 9.49
CA ARG A 54 6.78 -0.06 9.08
C ARG A 54 7.73 -1.23 9.31
N GLY A 55 8.50 -1.59 8.30
CA GLY A 55 9.45 -2.69 8.42
C GLY A 55 10.34 -2.85 7.21
N LYS A 56 11.31 -3.75 7.33
CA LYS A 56 12.15 -4.16 6.23
C LYS A 56 11.44 -5.24 5.44
N PHE A 57 11.35 -5.04 4.14
CA PHE A 57 10.85 -6.05 3.23
C PHE A 57 12.03 -6.70 2.51
N ALA A 58 11.98 -8.01 2.31
CA ALA A 58 13.08 -8.76 1.71
C ALA A 58 13.49 -8.17 0.35
N GLY A 59 14.79 -7.98 0.16
CA GLY A 59 15.35 -7.43 -1.09
C GLY A 59 15.37 -5.91 -1.20
N LEU A 60 14.85 -5.17 -0.20
CA LEU A 60 14.90 -3.71 -0.20
C LEU A 60 15.88 -3.17 0.85
N PRO A 61 16.67 -2.13 0.50
CA PRO A 61 17.74 -1.63 1.37
C PRO A 61 17.25 -0.78 2.54
N ARG A 62 15.97 -0.42 2.57
CA ARG A 62 15.39 0.48 3.59
C ARG A 62 14.07 -0.05 4.15
N GLU A 63 13.69 0.49 5.29
CA GLU A 63 12.35 0.30 5.82
C GLU A 63 11.31 0.94 4.89
N LEU A 64 10.21 0.24 4.71
CA LEU A 64 9.06 0.73 3.96
C LEU A 64 7.87 0.94 4.89
N ASP A 65 7.07 1.93 4.56
CA ASP A 65 5.75 2.14 5.13
C ASP A 65 4.70 1.43 4.27
N LEU A 66 3.81 0.68 4.92
CA LEU A 66 2.57 0.19 4.35
C LEU A 66 1.41 0.88 5.09
N ILE A 67 0.60 1.63 4.37
CA ILE A 67 -0.62 2.21 4.92
C ILE A 67 -1.78 1.25 4.72
N VAL A 68 -2.55 1.04 5.79
CA VAL A 68 -3.75 0.21 5.75
C VAL A 68 -4.97 1.09 5.97
N ASP A 69 -5.91 1.03 5.05
CA ASP A 69 -7.22 1.69 5.12
C ASP A 69 -8.31 0.63 5.37
N CYS A 70 -9.15 0.85 6.36
CA CYS A 70 -10.10 -0.11 6.89
C CYS A 70 -11.54 0.32 6.56
N LYS A 71 -12.21 -0.43 5.68
CA LYS A 71 -13.59 -0.14 5.24
C LYS A 71 -14.59 -1.11 5.88
N HIS A 72 -15.18 -0.71 7.01
CA HIS A 72 -16.28 -1.43 7.66
C HIS A 72 -17.63 -1.01 7.07
N TRP A 73 -17.93 -1.46 5.86
CA TRP A 73 -19.10 -1.06 5.11
C TRP A 73 -20.10 -2.21 4.92
N SER A 74 -21.37 -1.87 4.75
CA SER A 74 -22.44 -2.83 4.41
C SER A 74 -22.47 -3.20 2.93
N LYS A 75 -21.79 -2.44 2.05
CA LYS A 75 -21.68 -2.64 0.59
C LYS A 75 -20.26 -3.04 0.16
N LEU A 76 -20.12 -3.53 -1.07
CA LEU A 76 -18.83 -3.75 -1.70
C LEU A 76 -18.09 -2.42 -1.92
N VAL A 77 -16.78 -2.43 -1.81
CA VAL A 77 -15.91 -1.31 -2.21
C VAL A 77 -15.82 -1.29 -3.74
N ASP A 78 -15.97 -0.12 -4.33
CA ASP A 78 -15.96 0.09 -5.78
C ASP A 78 -14.74 0.93 -6.22
N VAL A 79 -14.63 1.19 -7.52
CA VAL A 79 -13.48 1.88 -8.16
C VAL A 79 -13.17 3.23 -7.53
N PRO A 80 -14.14 4.13 -7.25
CA PRO A 80 -13.85 5.46 -6.66
C PRO A 80 -13.10 5.39 -5.33
N GLU A 81 -13.38 4.39 -4.51
CA GLU A 81 -12.70 4.19 -3.23
C GLU A 81 -11.26 3.74 -3.41
N VAL A 82 -10.99 2.88 -4.41
CA VAL A 82 -9.63 2.47 -4.77
C VAL A 82 -8.84 3.66 -5.32
N ASP A 83 -9.43 4.45 -6.21
CA ASP A 83 -8.82 5.68 -6.76
C ASP A 83 -8.51 6.71 -5.67
N SER A 84 -9.43 6.90 -4.74
CA SER A 84 -9.23 7.78 -3.58
C SER A 84 -8.08 7.33 -2.71
N PHE A 85 -7.92 6.01 -2.52
CA PHE A 85 -6.83 5.45 -1.74
C PHE A 85 -5.48 5.55 -2.48
N ILE A 86 -5.44 5.28 -3.78
CA ILE A 86 -4.25 5.51 -4.62
C ILE A 86 -3.83 6.99 -4.55
N GLY A 87 -4.77 7.91 -4.73
CA GLY A 87 -4.51 9.35 -4.62
C GLY A 87 -4.01 9.77 -3.24
N PHE A 88 -4.51 9.14 -2.18
CA PHE A 88 -4.00 9.35 -0.83
C PHE A 88 -2.55 8.89 -0.68
N LEU A 89 -2.20 7.69 -1.13
CA LEU A 89 -0.84 7.15 -1.06
C LEU A 89 0.16 8.03 -1.83
N LEU A 90 -0.22 8.50 -3.02
CA LEU A 90 0.57 9.44 -3.81
C LEU A 90 0.80 10.76 -3.05
N ASP A 91 -0.24 11.32 -2.43
CA ASP A 91 -0.16 12.57 -1.69
C ASP A 91 0.77 12.46 -0.46
N VAL A 92 0.74 11.33 0.27
CA VAL A 92 1.57 11.13 1.47
C VAL A 92 2.93 10.48 1.19
N HIS A 93 3.26 10.24 -0.08
CA HIS A 93 4.52 9.62 -0.52
C HIS A 93 4.78 8.25 0.11
N VAL A 94 3.78 7.41 0.13
CA VAL A 94 3.90 6.01 0.57
C VAL A 94 3.57 5.10 -0.61
N GLY A 95 4.54 4.28 -1.01
CA GLY A 95 4.41 3.42 -2.19
C GLY A 95 3.55 2.17 -1.98
N ASN A 96 3.18 1.82 -0.74
CA ASN A 96 2.46 0.58 -0.46
C ASN A 96 1.20 0.84 0.34
N GLY A 97 0.09 0.31 -0.13
CA GLY A 97 -1.21 0.38 0.50
C GLY A 97 -1.90 -0.97 0.60
N LEU A 98 -2.67 -1.16 1.66
CA LEU A 98 -3.56 -2.29 1.85
C LEU A 98 -4.95 -1.77 2.16
N LEU A 99 -5.91 -2.07 1.30
CA LEU A 99 -7.32 -1.74 1.52
C LEU A 99 -8.05 -2.98 2.04
N VAL A 100 -8.54 -2.93 3.28
CA VAL A 100 -9.24 -4.04 3.94
C VAL A 100 -10.72 -3.74 4.08
N THR A 101 -11.58 -4.64 3.62
CA THR A 101 -13.04 -4.47 3.70
C THR A 101 -13.73 -5.64 4.39
N SER A 102 -14.85 -5.35 5.06
CA SER A 102 -15.72 -6.37 5.66
C SER A 102 -16.54 -7.15 4.62
N LYS A 103 -16.91 -6.52 3.50
CA LYS A 103 -17.83 -7.12 2.50
C LYS A 103 -17.12 -7.62 1.24
N GLY A 104 -15.98 -7.05 0.88
CA GLY A 104 -15.24 -7.36 -0.35
C GLY A 104 -15.28 -6.21 -1.35
N PHE A 105 -14.88 -6.50 -2.57
CA PHE A 105 -14.70 -5.55 -3.66
C PHE A 105 -15.52 -5.94 -4.87
N THR A 106 -15.93 -4.96 -5.67
CA THR A 106 -16.45 -5.24 -7.01
C THR A 106 -15.33 -5.77 -7.90
N PRO A 107 -15.64 -6.56 -8.95
CA PRO A 107 -14.61 -7.00 -9.91
C PRO A 107 -13.87 -5.84 -10.59
N ALA A 108 -14.54 -4.70 -10.78
CA ALA A 108 -13.93 -3.50 -11.33
C ALA A 108 -12.90 -2.88 -10.36
N ALA A 109 -13.23 -2.82 -9.06
CA ALA A 109 -12.31 -2.34 -8.03
C ALA A 109 -11.08 -3.23 -7.88
N GLN A 110 -11.23 -4.55 -7.98
CA GLN A 110 -10.10 -5.48 -7.97
C GLN A 110 -9.17 -5.24 -9.16
N ARG A 111 -9.71 -5.20 -10.38
CA ARG A 111 -8.92 -4.88 -11.58
C ARG A 111 -8.25 -3.51 -11.49
N ARG A 112 -8.91 -2.51 -10.90
CA ARG A 112 -8.33 -1.17 -10.71
C ARG A 112 -7.15 -1.19 -9.75
N ALA A 113 -7.22 -1.96 -8.67
CA ALA A 113 -6.12 -2.15 -7.72
C ALA A 113 -4.94 -2.91 -8.35
N GLU A 114 -5.20 -3.87 -9.22
CA GLU A 114 -4.16 -4.61 -9.97
C GLU A 114 -3.47 -3.74 -11.04
N ASN A 115 -4.22 -2.80 -11.65
CA ASN A 115 -3.78 -1.95 -12.75
C ASN A 115 -3.77 -0.48 -12.35
N GLN A 116 -2.85 -0.08 -11.48
CA GLN A 116 -2.84 1.26 -10.90
C GLN A 116 -2.38 2.36 -11.87
N GLY A 117 -1.77 2.00 -12.98
CA GLY A 117 -1.27 2.94 -13.98
C GLY A 117 -0.04 3.73 -13.52
N THR A 118 0.58 3.31 -12.41
CA THR A 118 1.82 3.90 -11.89
C THR A 118 2.65 2.85 -11.19
N PRO A 119 3.97 2.75 -11.45
CA PRO A 119 4.86 1.84 -10.75
C PRO A 119 5.21 2.31 -9.33
N VAL A 120 4.88 3.56 -8.98
CA VAL A 120 5.25 4.20 -7.71
C VAL A 120 4.37 3.72 -6.55
N VAL A 121 3.12 3.37 -6.83
CA VAL A 121 2.15 2.95 -5.82
C VAL A 121 1.68 1.54 -6.08
N THR A 122 1.61 0.74 -5.03
CA THR A 122 1.02 -0.60 -5.04
C THR A 122 -0.12 -0.66 -4.05
N VAL A 123 -1.28 -1.12 -4.48
CA VAL A 123 -2.44 -1.32 -3.60
C VAL A 123 -2.85 -2.78 -3.63
N ASP A 124 -2.80 -3.41 -2.46
CA ASP A 124 -3.43 -4.70 -2.24
C ASP A 124 -4.87 -4.50 -1.74
N VAL A 125 -5.78 -5.37 -2.19
CA VAL A 125 -7.18 -5.37 -1.78
C VAL A 125 -7.54 -6.71 -1.15
N VAL A 126 -7.99 -6.68 0.10
CA VAL A 126 -8.21 -7.92 0.87
C VAL A 126 -9.53 -7.85 1.62
N LYS A 127 -10.34 -8.91 1.51
CA LYS A 127 -11.48 -9.10 2.40
C LYS A 127 -10.98 -9.55 3.77
N PHE A 128 -11.59 -9.05 4.84
CA PHE A 128 -11.14 -9.26 6.22
C PHE A 128 -10.95 -10.73 6.62
N ASP A 129 -11.79 -11.64 6.15
CA ASP A 129 -11.67 -13.08 6.42
C ASP A 129 -10.42 -13.70 5.77
N ARG A 130 -9.88 -13.10 4.73
CA ARG A 130 -8.64 -13.50 4.05
C ARG A 130 -7.38 -12.83 4.59
N LEU A 131 -7.50 -11.83 5.46
CA LEU A 131 -6.36 -11.10 6.00
C LEU A 131 -5.34 -11.98 6.74
N ALA A 132 -5.78 -13.07 7.36
CA ALA A 132 -4.89 -13.99 8.06
C ALA A 132 -3.90 -14.74 7.15
N VAL A 133 -4.28 -14.96 5.90
CA VAL A 133 -3.44 -15.62 4.88
C VAL A 133 -2.78 -14.62 3.93
N TRP A 134 -3.15 -13.34 4.00
CA TRP A 134 -2.51 -12.29 3.24
C TRP A 134 -1.04 -12.14 3.67
N ARG A 135 -0.18 -11.97 2.71
CA ARG A 135 1.23 -11.60 2.94
C ARG A 135 1.48 -10.27 2.26
N PRO A 136 2.27 -9.39 2.90
CA PRO A 136 2.70 -8.18 2.24
C PRO A 136 3.31 -8.56 0.91
N TRP A 137 2.88 -7.88 -0.12
CA TRP A 137 3.46 -8.08 -1.43
C TRP A 137 4.95 -7.73 -1.35
N GLN A 138 5.79 -8.68 -1.69
CA GLN A 138 7.22 -8.50 -1.86
C GLN A 138 7.48 -8.48 -3.37
N PRO A 139 7.50 -7.29 -4.01
CA PRO A 139 7.89 -7.25 -5.38
C PRO A 139 9.35 -7.67 -5.48
N THR A 140 9.63 -8.70 -6.25
CA THR A 140 10.95 -8.81 -6.83
C THR A 140 11.02 -7.76 -7.90
N ILE A 141 11.61 -6.61 -7.57
CA ILE A 141 11.81 -5.52 -8.51
C ILE A 141 13.16 -5.74 -9.15
N ALA A 142 13.17 -6.06 -10.44
CA ALA A 142 14.37 -6.09 -11.25
C ALA A 142 14.34 -4.88 -12.19
N TRP A 143 15.44 -4.14 -12.21
CA TRP A 143 15.68 -3.06 -13.17
C TRP A 143 16.70 -3.53 -14.19
N THR A 144 16.34 -3.48 -15.45
CA THR A 144 17.29 -3.65 -16.57
C THR A 144 17.47 -2.31 -17.23
N ILE A 145 18.69 -1.79 -17.21
CA ILE A 145 19.03 -0.47 -17.74
C ILE A 145 19.55 -0.66 -19.16
N GLY A 146 18.87 -0.03 -20.13
CA GLY A 146 19.35 0.12 -21.49
C GLY A 146 19.98 1.51 -21.71
N THR A 147 20.33 1.83 -22.96
CA THR A 147 20.94 3.11 -23.32
C THR A 147 19.99 4.30 -23.08
N ASP A 148 18.73 4.16 -23.46
CA ASP A 148 17.74 5.25 -23.42
C ASP A 148 16.49 4.89 -22.59
N THR A 149 16.37 3.65 -22.17
CA THR A 149 15.23 3.14 -21.42
C THR A 149 15.67 2.26 -20.28
N ALA A 150 14.81 2.15 -19.28
CA ALA A 150 14.94 1.14 -18.24
C ALA A 150 13.66 0.30 -18.19
N THR A 151 13.83 -1.00 -18.00
CA THR A 151 12.73 -1.94 -17.86
C THR A 151 12.58 -2.31 -16.39
N PHE A 152 11.40 -2.11 -15.90
CA PHE A 152 11.00 -2.42 -14.55
C PHE A 152 10.15 -3.69 -14.57
N THR A 153 10.59 -4.71 -13.88
CA THR A 153 9.89 -5.99 -13.79
C THR A 153 9.40 -6.24 -12.37
N LYS A 154 8.14 -6.55 -12.25
CA LYS A 154 7.41 -6.75 -11.02
C LYS A 154 6.75 -8.13 -11.05
N THR A 155 7.13 -9.01 -10.14
CA THR A 155 6.54 -10.35 -10.04
C THR A 155 5.61 -10.44 -8.83
N ARG A 156 4.38 -10.90 -9.05
CA ARG A 156 3.37 -11.16 -8.02
C ARG A 156 2.72 -12.52 -8.27
N ASP A 157 2.69 -13.39 -7.27
CA ASP A 157 2.01 -14.70 -7.30
C ASP A 157 2.33 -15.55 -8.55
N GLY A 158 3.58 -15.40 -9.06
CA GLY A 158 4.04 -16.04 -10.29
C GLY A 158 3.70 -15.29 -11.57
N GLU A 159 2.92 -14.23 -11.52
CA GLU A 159 2.69 -13.32 -12.63
C GLU A 159 3.74 -12.21 -12.66
N THR A 160 4.27 -11.95 -13.83
CA THR A 160 5.30 -10.93 -14.04
C THR A 160 4.75 -9.80 -14.91
N ILE A 161 4.76 -8.60 -14.35
CA ILE A 161 4.44 -7.36 -15.09
C ILE A 161 5.75 -6.67 -15.40
N THR A 162 5.93 -6.34 -16.67
CA THR A 162 7.13 -5.66 -17.17
C THR A 162 6.71 -4.35 -17.82
N GLU A 163 7.27 -3.24 -17.36
CA GLU A 163 7.06 -1.92 -17.96
C GLU A 163 8.40 -1.33 -18.40
N THR A 164 8.42 -0.75 -19.57
CA THR A 164 9.60 -0.04 -20.09
C THR A 164 9.33 1.45 -20.09
N VAL A 165 10.21 2.20 -19.48
CA VAL A 165 10.11 3.65 -19.34
C VAL A 165 11.38 4.33 -19.83
N PRO A 166 11.32 5.61 -20.30
CA PRO A 166 12.50 6.39 -20.61
C PRO A 166 13.46 6.47 -19.41
N LEU A 167 14.77 6.45 -19.66
CA LEU A 167 15.78 6.39 -18.60
C LEU A 167 15.67 7.57 -17.60
N GLY A 168 15.29 8.77 -18.05
CA GLY A 168 15.05 9.91 -17.19
C GLY A 168 13.91 9.65 -16.19
N VAL A 169 12.80 9.10 -16.67
CA VAL A 169 11.64 8.72 -15.85
C VAL A 169 12.03 7.60 -14.88
N ALA A 170 12.80 6.61 -15.34
CA ALA A 170 13.28 5.53 -14.49
C ALA A 170 14.17 6.03 -13.32
N ARG A 171 15.04 6.99 -13.59
CA ARG A 171 15.89 7.61 -12.55
C ARG A 171 15.08 8.33 -11.49
N ASP A 172 14.07 9.09 -11.90
CA ASP A 172 13.18 9.78 -10.97
C ASP A 172 12.38 8.81 -10.13
N LEU A 173 11.79 7.78 -10.74
CA LEU A 173 11.08 6.71 -10.05
C LEU A 173 11.99 5.95 -9.08
N TYR A 174 13.20 5.60 -9.51
CA TYR A 174 14.16 4.88 -8.69
C TYR A 174 14.59 5.72 -7.48
N ARG A 175 14.87 7.02 -7.70
CA ARG A 175 15.19 7.96 -6.60
C ARG A 175 14.01 8.10 -5.64
N GLU A 176 12.79 8.18 -6.13
CA GLU A 176 11.60 8.28 -5.31
C GLU A 176 11.36 6.99 -4.49
N MET A 177 11.55 5.82 -5.09
CA MET A 177 11.37 4.51 -4.43
C MET A 177 12.49 4.18 -3.44
N TYR A 178 13.74 4.48 -3.77
CA TYR A 178 14.90 4.00 -3.02
C TYR A 178 15.69 5.11 -2.32
N GLY A 179 15.39 6.39 -2.60
CA GLY A 179 16.10 7.54 -2.03
C GLY A 179 17.56 7.68 -2.48
N ARG A 180 17.94 7.04 -3.59
CA ARG A 180 19.26 7.06 -4.19
C ARG A 180 19.18 7.10 -5.71
N GLU A 181 20.27 7.45 -6.39
CA GLU A 181 20.32 7.46 -7.85
C GLU A 181 20.32 6.02 -8.43
N LEU A 182 19.77 5.90 -9.62
CA LEU A 182 19.87 4.71 -10.47
C LEU A 182 21.23 4.84 -11.21
N GLU A 183 22.17 3.98 -10.86
CA GLU A 183 23.49 3.88 -11.51
C GLU A 183 23.43 3.18 -12.86
#